data_ce03e0cceb632996042eacf0db5db64c
#
_entry.id   ce03e0cceb632996042eacf0db5db64c
#
_cell.length_a   1.000
_cell.length_b   1.000
_cell.length_c   1.000
_cell.angle_alpha   90.00
_cell.angle_beta   90.00
_cell.angle_gamma   90.00
#
_symmetry.space_group_name_H-M   'P 1'
#
loop_
_entity.id
_entity.type
_entity.pdbx_description
1 polymer ?
#
loop_
_entity_poly.entity_id
_entity_poly.type
_entity_poly.pdbx_seq_one_letter_code
_entity_poly.pdbx_strand_id
1 'polypeptide(L)'
;MSDHKVQITVNGVPGTDEIEARLLLVHYLRDVRGLTGTHVGCDTSNCGACTVMVDGLTVKSCSVLAAAVDGSEVLTVEGLAADGELSPVQEGFRQCHGLQCGYCTPGMVMAATGLLLDEPAPDEAAIREGIEGNLCRCTGYDMIVDSVRWAAEHGGVGAAAERHARGGSVPVADTGPAPHGSLPQPAVTP
;
A
#
# COMPACT_ATOMS: atom_id res chain seq x y z
N MET A 1 -20.99 -9.94 -19.37
CA MET A 1 -19.79 -9.16 -19.04
C MET A 1 -18.64 -10.12 -19.22
N SER A 2 -17.56 -9.75 -19.87
CA SER A 2 -16.44 -10.67 -20.11
C SER A 2 -15.60 -10.75 -18.84
N ASP A 3 -15.52 -11.95 -18.26
CA ASP A 3 -14.64 -12.22 -17.15
C ASP A 3 -13.22 -12.37 -17.70
N HIS A 4 -12.27 -11.76 -17.00
CA HIS A 4 -10.85 -11.81 -17.30
C HIS A 4 -10.14 -12.65 -16.23
N LYS A 5 -9.35 -13.62 -16.69
CA LYS A 5 -8.45 -14.34 -15.80
C LYS A 5 -7.15 -13.56 -15.69
N VAL A 6 -6.77 -13.21 -14.46
CA VAL A 6 -5.54 -12.47 -14.15
C VAL A 6 -4.65 -13.26 -13.21
N GLN A 7 -3.35 -13.08 -13.34
CA GLN A 7 -2.34 -13.63 -12.44
C GLN A 7 -1.57 -12.46 -11.82
N ILE A 8 -1.86 -12.13 -10.57
CA ILE A 8 -1.24 -11.01 -9.87
C ILE A 8 -0.61 -11.54 -8.58
N THR A 9 0.68 -11.27 -8.39
CA THR A 9 1.36 -11.55 -7.12
C THR A 9 1.16 -10.37 -6.19
N VAL A 10 0.53 -10.57 -5.03
CA VAL A 10 0.29 -9.50 -4.05
C VAL A 10 1.01 -9.82 -2.76
N ASN A 11 1.89 -8.92 -2.32
CA ASN A 11 2.75 -9.11 -1.14
C ASN A 11 3.52 -10.44 -1.19
N GLY A 12 3.99 -10.83 -2.38
CA GLY A 12 4.68 -12.07 -2.62
C GLY A 12 3.80 -13.32 -2.71
N VAL A 13 2.49 -13.21 -2.52
CA VAL A 13 1.53 -14.32 -2.67
C VAL A 13 0.96 -14.32 -4.07
N PRO A 14 1.29 -15.29 -4.93
CA PRO A 14 0.70 -15.39 -6.25
C PRO A 14 -0.79 -15.71 -6.14
N GLY A 15 -1.58 -15.09 -7.01
CA GLY A 15 -3.01 -15.34 -7.13
C GLY A 15 -3.42 -15.48 -8.58
N THR A 16 -4.42 -16.32 -8.82
CA THR A 16 -5.05 -16.45 -10.13
C THR A 16 -6.55 -16.29 -9.90
N ASP A 17 -7.09 -15.17 -10.37
CA ASP A 17 -8.46 -14.78 -10.09
C ASP A 17 -9.21 -14.49 -11.40
N GLU A 18 -10.52 -14.73 -11.39
CA GLU A 18 -11.42 -14.38 -12.49
C GLU A 18 -12.17 -13.12 -12.10
N ILE A 19 -11.99 -12.04 -12.84
CA ILE A 19 -12.48 -10.71 -12.48
C ILE A 19 -13.20 -10.03 -13.64
N GLU A 20 -14.04 -9.05 -13.35
CA GLU A 20 -14.58 -8.17 -14.39
C GLU A 20 -13.46 -7.30 -14.99
N ALA A 21 -13.43 -7.13 -16.32
CA ALA A 21 -12.41 -6.34 -17.02
C ALA A 21 -12.26 -4.89 -16.53
N ARG A 22 -13.35 -4.32 -15.97
CA ARG A 22 -13.40 -2.96 -15.45
C ARG A 22 -13.06 -2.83 -13.96
N LEU A 23 -12.74 -3.94 -13.27
CA LEU A 23 -12.44 -3.92 -11.84
C LEU A 23 -11.17 -3.08 -11.59
N LEU A 24 -11.28 -2.09 -10.70
CA LEU A 24 -10.13 -1.28 -10.30
C LEU A 24 -9.22 -2.08 -9.36
N LEU A 25 -7.93 -1.84 -9.42
CA LEU A 25 -6.93 -2.51 -8.58
C LEU A 25 -7.24 -2.36 -7.09
N VAL A 26 -7.71 -1.18 -6.65
CA VAL A 26 -8.09 -0.97 -5.24
C VAL A 26 -9.20 -1.92 -4.79
N HIS A 27 -10.20 -2.16 -5.61
CA HIS A 27 -11.29 -3.09 -5.29
C HIS A 27 -10.84 -4.54 -5.38
N TYR A 28 -9.98 -4.88 -6.34
CA TYR A 28 -9.34 -6.19 -6.39
C TYR A 28 -8.59 -6.50 -5.09
N LEU A 29 -7.75 -5.57 -4.62
CA LEU A 29 -6.98 -5.75 -3.37
C LEU A 29 -7.91 -5.93 -2.16
N ARG A 30 -8.94 -5.08 -2.04
CA ARG A 30 -9.82 -5.05 -0.88
C ARG A 30 -10.86 -6.17 -0.87
N ASP A 31 -11.52 -6.39 -2.00
CA ASP A 31 -12.73 -7.21 -2.07
C ASP A 31 -12.44 -8.64 -2.54
N VAL A 32 -11.41 -8.83 -3.39
CA VAL A 32 -10.99 -10.16 -3.89
C VAL A 32 -9.87 -10.75 -3.03
N ARG A 33 -8.82 -9.95 -2.75
CA ARG A 33 -7.67 -10.41 -1.96
C ARG A 33 -7.83 -10.21 -0.45
N GLY A 34 -8.86 -9.49 0.00
CA GLY A 34 -9.13 -9.24 1.42
C GLY A 34 -8.15 -8.30 2.13
N LEU A 35 -7.30 -7.58 1.37
CA LEU A 35 -6.30 -6.65 1.89
C LEU A 35 -6.92 -5.26 2.07
N THR A 36 -7.43 -4.98 3.25
CA THR A 36 -8.20 -3.76 3.54
C THR A 36 -7.36 -2.56 3.97
N GLY A 37 -6.05 -2.72 4.15
CA GLY A 37 -5.13 -1.63 4.48
C GLY A 37 -5.06 -0.55 3.41
N THR A 38 -5.27 -0.89 2.13
CA THR A 38 -5.38 0.10 1.06
C THR A 38 -6.74 0.80 1.14
N HIS A 39 -6.77 2.09 1.48
CA HIS A 39 -8.00 2.85 1.70
C HIS A 39 -8.50 3.57 0.44
N VAL A 40 -9.82 3.89 0.40
CA VAL A 40 -10.45 4.66 -0.68
C VAL A 40 -11.00 5.96 -0.10
N GLY A 41 -10.29 7.07 -0.28
CA GLY A 41 -10.70 8.39 0.25
C GLY A 41 -11.33 9.32 -0.80
N CYS A 42 -11.25 8.97 -2.07
CA CYS A 42 -11.87 9.71 -3.17
C CYS A 42 -12.10 8.77 -4.37
N ASP A 43 -12.77 9.30 -5.41
CA ASP A 43 -12.98 8.65 -6.71
C ASP A 43 -12.28 9.39 -7.87
N THR A 44 -11.37 10.32 -7.54
CA THR A 44 -10.78 11.29 -8.48
C THR A 44 -9.26 11.25 -8.53
N SER A 45 -8.64 10.22 -7.95
CA SER A 45 -7.18 10.01 -7.89
C SER A 45 -6.38 11.12 -7.19
N ASN A 46 -7.05 11.97 -6.39
CA ASN A 46 -6.42 13.14 -5.74
C ASN A 46 -5.87 12.84 -4.35
N CYS A 47 -6.57 12.01 -3.53
CA CYS A 47 -6.25 11.94 -2.10
C CYS A 47 -5.03 11.07 -1.76
N GLY A 48 -4.63 10.13 -2.61
CA GLY A 48 -3.50 9.24 -2.37
C GLY A 48 -3.68 8.14 -1.32
N ALA A 49 -4.85 8.04 -0.65
CA ALA A 49 -5.10 7.02 0.38
C ALA A 49 -4.99 5.57 -0.16
N CYS A 50 -5.17 5.40 -1.47
CA CYS A 50 -5.08 4.13 -2.19
C CYS A 50 -3.71 3.86 -2.82
N THR A 51 -2.66 4.60 -2.46
CA THR A 51 -1.32 4.38 -3.00
C THR A 51 -0.82 2.99 -2.64
N VAL A 52 -0.36 2.27 -3.65
CA VAL A 52 0.31 0.96 -3.58
C VAL A 52 1.54 0.99 -4.47
N MET A 53 2.32 -0.07 -4.48
CA MET A 53 3.45 -0.21 -5.40
C MET A 53 3.15 -1.34 -6.39
N VAL A 54 3.39 -1.11 -7.67
CA VAL A 54 3.29 -2.09 -8.75
C VAL A 54 4.62 -2.13 -9.47
N ASP A 55 5.27 -3.28 -9.49
CA ASP A 55 6.58 -3.48 -10.13
C ASP A 55 7.62 -2.41 -9.74
N GLY A 56 7.64 -2.02 -8.46
CA GLY A 56 8.57 -1.03 -7.91
C GLY A 56 8.11 0.43 -8.03
N LEU A 57 7.00 0.72 -8.72
CA LEU A 57 6.49 2.08 -8.91
C LEU A 57 5.25 2.36 -8.05
N THR A 58 5.22 3.50 -7.38
CA THR A 58 4.04 3.94 -6.62
C THR A 58 2.92 4.39 -7.56
N VAL A 59 1.73 3.81 -7.37
CA VAL A 59 0.55 4.12 -8.17
C VAL A 59 -0.68 4.33 -7.29
N LYS A 60 -1.64 5.12 -7.76
CA LYS A 60 -2.96 5.26 -7.12
C LYS A 60 -3.88 4.16 -7.64
N SER A 61 -4.06 3.10 -6.87
CA SER A 61 -4.80 1.90 -7.28
C SER A 61 -6.27 2.15 -7.67
N CYS A 62 -6.85 3.28 -7.27
CA CYS A 62 -8.19 3.70 -7.70
C CYS A 62 -8.26 4.19 -9.17
N SER A 63 -7.12 4.36 -9.85
CA SER A 63 -7.04 4.76 -11.26
C SER A 63 -6.40 3.69 -12.16
N VAL A 64 -6.15 2.50 -11.61
CA VAL A 64 -5.54 1.37 -12.32
C VAL A 64 -6.56 0.24 -12.43
N LEU A 65 -6.74 -0.34 -13.62
CA LEU A 65 -7.53 -1.55 -13.80
C LEU A 65 -6.74 -2.76 -13.33
N ALA A 66 -7.36 -3.66 -12.58
CA ALA A 66 -6.72 -4.90 -12.14
C ALA A 66 -6.25 -5.76 -13.34
N ALA A 67 -7.01 -5.77 -14.42
CA ALA A 67 -6.63 -6.45 -15.65
C ALA A 67 -5.37 -5.86 -16.34
N ALA A 68 -5.03 -4.60 -16.08
CA ALA A 68 -3.85 -3.95 -16.66
C ALA A 68 -2.55 -4.33 -15.94
N VAL A 69 -2.64 -4.92 -14.76
CA VAL A 69 -1.49 -5.38 -13.95
C VAL A 69 -1.41 -6.92 -13.90
N ASP A 70 -1.98 -7.59 -14.91
CA ASP A 70 -1.80 -9.03 -15.08
C ASP A 70 -0.31 -9.38 -15.26
N GLY A 71 0.17 -10.35 -14.52
CA GLY A 71 1.59 -10.74 -14.48
C GLY A 71 2.47 -9.89 -13.58
N SER A 72 1.95 -8.80 -12.99
CA SER A 72 2.72 -7.88 -12.14
C SER A 72 2.79 -8.33 -10.68
N GLU A 73 3.76 -7.74 -9.97
CA GLU A 73 3.87 -7.81 -8.52
C GLU A 73 3.33 -6.54 -7.87
N VAL A 74 2.44 -6.69 -6.90
CA VAL A 74 1.84 -5.59 -6.15
C VAL A 74 2.24 -5.67 -4.69
N LEU A 75 2.79 -4.58 -4.15
CA LEU A 75 3.08 -4.44 -2.73
C LEU A 75 2.11 -3.43 -2.10
N THR A 76 1.45 -3.85 -1.02
CA THR A 76 0.58 -3.00 -0.21
C THR A 76 1.23 -2.70 1.15
N VAL A 77 0.61 -1.82 1.94
CA VAL A 77 1.11 -1.47 3.28
C VAL A 77 1.26 -2.68 4.20
N GLU A 78 0.40 -3.70 4.03
CA GLU A 78 0.47 -4.94 4.80
C GLU A 78 1.73 -5.76 4.49
N GLY A 79 2.19 -5.69 3.24
CA GLY A 79 3.38 -6.42 2.78
C GLY A 79 4.71 -5.76 3.17
N LEU A 80 4.70 -4.56 3.74
CA LEU A 80 5.92 -3.89 4.22
C LEU A 80 6.43 -4.49 5.52
N ALA A 81 5.53 -4.98 6.37
CA ALA A 81 5.89 -5.67 7.60
C ALA A 81 6.41 -7.09 7.30
N ALA A 82 7.46 -7.51 8.00
CA ALA A 82 8.03 -8.83 7.87
C ALA A 82 8.18 -9.49 9.24
N ASP A 83 7.83 -10.76 9.34
CA ASP A 83 7.98 -11.54 10.58
C ASP A 83 7.34 -10.90 11.84
N GLY A 84 6.28 -10.11 11.65
CA GLY A 84 5.60 -9.39 12.72
C GLY A 84 6.24 -8.07 13.12
N GLU A 85 7.34 -7.69 12.49
CA GLU A 85 8.04 -6.43 12.71
C GLU A 85 7.62 -5.37 11.67
N LEU A 86 7.42 -4.13 12.14
CA LEU A 86 7.12 -3.01 11.26
C LEU A 86 8.34 -2.67 10.39
N SER A 87 8.11 -2.25 9.15
CA SER A 87 9.18 -1.67 8.34
C SER A 87 9.67 -0.36 8.97
N PRO A 88 10.91 0.11 8.66
CA PRO A 88 11.42 1.38 9.18
C PRO A 88 10.50 2.56 8.90
N VAL A 89 9.83 2.60 7.73
CA VAL A 89 8.86 3.65 7.42
C VAL A 89 7.65 3.57 8.34
N GLN A 90 7.05 2.39 8.51
CA GLN A 90 5.92 2.20 9.43
C GLN A 90 6.31 2.55 10.86
N GLU A 91 7.51 2.16 11.29
CA GLU A 91 8.03 2.48 12.62
C GLU A 91 8.25 3.98 12.79
N GLY A 92 8.79 4.70 11.79
CA GLY A 92 8.94 6.15 11.79
C GLY A 92 7.60 6.86 12.04
N PHE A 93 6.52 6.42 11.35
CA PHE A 93 5.17 6.96 11.57
C PHE A 93 4.67 6.71 13.00
N ARG A 94 5.04 5.61 13.63
CA ARG A 94 4.72 5.30 15.02
C ARG A 94 5.52 6.16 15.99
N GLN A 95 6.83 6.30 15.78
CA GLN A 95 7.76 6.98 16.69
C GLN A 95 7.58 8.51 16.67
N CYS A 96 7.39 9.08 15.47
CA CYS A 96 7.25 10.52 15.29
C CYS A 96 5.79 10.98 15.25
N HIS A 97 4.83 10.10 15.58
CA HIS A 97 3.40 10.41 15.60
C HIS A 97 2.88 10.95 14.25
N GLY A 98 3.38 10.42 13.11
CA GLY A 98 3.00 10.82 11.76
C GLY A 98 1.57 10.50 11.38
N LEU A 99 0.73 10.14 12.34
CA LEU A 99 -0.67 9.78 12.14
C LEU A 99 -1.55 10.30 13.30
N GLN A 100 -2.82 10.55 13.00
CA GLN A 100 -3.86 10.84 13.99
C GLN A 100 -5.07 9.92 13.74
N CYS A 101 -5.96 10.25 12.79
CA CYS A 101 -7.08 9.35 12.48
C CYS A 101 -6.65 8.05 11.76
N GLY A 102 -5.47 8.01 11.18
CA GLY A 102 -4.92 6.84 10.50
C GLY A 102 -5.39 6.62 9.05
N TYR A 103 -6.38 7.38 8.57
CA TYR A 103 -6.99 7.10 7.28
C TYR A 103 -6.05 7.29 6.07
N CYS A 104 -5.23 8.33 6.07
CA CYS A 104 -4.23 8.56 5.03
C CYS A 104 -2.97 7.71 5.20
N THR A 105 -2.76 7.14 6.39
CA THR A 105 -1.47 6.54 6.78
C THR A 105 -1.00 5.43 5.86
N PRO A 106 -1.83 4.46 5.42
CA PRO A 106 -1.37 3.42 4.50
C PRO A 106 -0.81 3.98 3.20
N GLY A 107 -1.56 4.86 2.54
CA GLY A 107 -1.11 5.48 1.30
C GLY A 107 0.12 6.39 1.49
N MET A 108 0.19 7.10 2.61
CA MET A 108 1.32 7.98 2.95
C MET A 108 2.60 7.17 3.20
N VAL A 109 2.50 6.04 3.91
CA VAL A 109 3.60 5.10 4.13
C VAL A 109 4.10 4.54 2.80
N MET A 110 3.19 4.16 1.88
CA MET A 110 3.59 3.67 0.56
C MET A 110 4.28 4.75 -0.28
N ALA A 111 3.79 6.00 -0.24
CA ALA A 111 4.43 7.13 -0.93
C ALA A 111 5.83 7.41 -0.37
N ALA A 112 5.95 7.46 0.96
CA ALA A 112 7.26 7.62 1.64
C ALA A 112 8.23 6.47 1.32
N THR A 113 7.72 5.23 1.22
CA THR A 113 8.51 4.07 0.81
C THR A 113 9.06 4.26 -0.61
N GLY A 114 8.23 4.69 -1.56
CA GLY A 114 8.65 4.97 -2.92
C GLY A 114 9.73 6.06 -2.97
N LEU A 115 9.52 7.17 -2.27
CA LEU A 115 10.51 8.23 -2.17
C LEU A 115 11.87 7.73 -1.66
N LEU A 116 11.88 6.97 -0.56
CA LEU A 116 13.13 6.47 0.05
C LEU A 116 13.81 5.38 -0.78
N LEU A 117 13.12 4.71 -1.68
CA LEU A 117 13.73 3.82 -2.68
C LEU A 117 14.51 4.61 -3.74
N ASP A 118 13.95 5.74 -4.18
CA ASP A 118 14.55 6.59 -5.19
C ASP A 118 15.64 7.51 -4.58
N GLU A 119 15.38 8.05 -3.41
CA GLU A 119 16.27 8.96 -2.68
C GLU A 119 16.39 8.52 -1.20
N PRO A 120 17.43 7.74 -0.85
CA PRO A 120 17.59 7.18 0.50
C PRO A 120 17.86 8.19 1.61
N ALA A 121 18.26 9.41 1.27
CA ALA A 121 18.56 10.47 2.23
C ALA A 121 17.99 11.82 1.78
N PRO A 122 16.64 11.94 1.65
CA PRO A 122 16.01 13.13 1.14
C PRO A 122 16.10 14.29 2.15
N ASP A 123 16.25 15.50 1.63
CA ASP A 123 16.05 16.70 2.44
C ASP A 123 14.55 16.95 2.71
N GLU A 124 14.26 17.96 3.52
CA GLU A 124 12.85 18.28 3.85
C GLU A 124 12.03 18.68 2.61
N ALA A 125 12.63 19.37 1.65
CA ALA A 125 11.93 19.81 0.44
C ALA A 125 11.57 18.59 -0.42
N ALA A 126 12.52 17.66 -0.61
CA ALA A 126 12.29 16.41 -1.33
C ALA A 126 11.23 15.53 -0.64
N ILE A 127 11.23 15.47 0.71
CA ILE A 127 10.16 14.74 1.45
C ILE A 127 8.82 15.37 1.19
N ARG A 128 8.66 16.69 1.29
CA ARG A 128 7.39 17.37 1.04
C ARG A 128 6.90 17.18 -0.38
N GLU A 129 7.77 17.24 -1.37
CA GLU A 129 7.46 16.96 -2.78
C GLU A 129 7.04 15.49 -2.97
N GLY A 130 7.79 14.54 -2.42
CA GLY A 130 7.52 13.11 -2.57
C GLY A 130 6.18 12.65 -1.97
N ILE A 131 5.66 13.38 -0.96
CA ILE A 131 4.36 13.08 -0.34
C ILE A 131 3.20 13.99 -0.80
N GLU A 132 3.44 14.98 -1.68
CA GLU A 132 2.42 15.98 -2.07
C GLU A 132 1.17 15.35 -2.70
N GLY A 133 1.33 14.20 -3.35
CA GLY A 133 0.24 13.40 -3.92
C GLY A 133 -0.68 12.73 -2.90
N ASN A 134 -0.40 12.86 -1.59
CA ASN A 134 -1.10 12.18 -0.50
C ASN A 134 -1.63 13.18 0.53
N LEU A 135 -2.96 13.28 0.64
CA LEU A 135 -3.62 14.27 1.50
C LEU A 135 -3.79 13.76 2.93
N CYS A 136 -3.36 14.59 3.88
CA CYS A 136 -3.66 14.41 5.30
C CYS A 136 -4.40 15.65 5.84
N ARG A 137 -5.55 15.45 6.47
CA ARG A 137 -6.34 16.56 7.06
C ARG A 137 -6.02 16.82 8.53
N CYS A 138 -5.28 15.91 9.19
CA CYS A 138 -5.13 15.92 10.64
C CYS A 138 -3.82 16.52 11.13
N THR A 139 -2.69 16.14 10.53
CA THR A 139 -1.34 16.32 11.12
C THR A 139 -0.67 17.65 10.81
N GLY A 140 -1.09 18.33 9.73
CA GLY A 140 -0.34 19.50 9.20
C GLY A 140 0.99 19.12 8.52
N TYR A 141 1.26 17.82 8.33
CA TYR A 141 2.39 17.20 7.64
C TYR A 141 3.74 17.22 8.36
N ASP A 142 4.01 18.09 9.32
CA ASP A 142 5.33 18.18 9.97
C ASP A 142 5.75 16.86 10.61
N MET A 143 4.86 16.22 11.37
CA MET A 143 5.11 14.91 11.96
C MET A 143 5.29 13.79 10.91
N ILE A 144 4.68 13.93 9.73
CA ILE A 144 4.87 13.00 8.62
C ILE A 144 6.28 13.18 8.04
N VAL A 145 6.71 14.43 7.83
CA VAL A 145 8.08 14.74 7.38
C VAL A 145 9.11 14.17 8.35
N ASP A 146 8.92 14.38 9.66
CA ASP A 146 9.78 13.80 10.69
C ASP A 146 9.79 12.28 10.67
N SER A 147 8.65 11.65 10.38
CA SER A 147 8.52 10.18 10.25
C SER A 147 9.35 9.64 9.10
N VAL A 148 9.33 10.32 7.94
CA VAL A 148 10.11 9.92 6.77
C VAL A 148 11.62 10.13 7.02
N ARG A 149 11.99 11.25 7.63
CA ARG A 149 13.37 11.53 8.03
C ARG A 149 13.89 10.47 9.01
N TRP A 150 13.10 10.16 10.03
CA TRP A 150 13.43 9.10 10.99
C TRP A 150 13.67 7.76 10.29
N ALA A 151 12.79 7.36 9.35
CA ALA A 151 12.95 6.12 8.60
C ALA A 151 14.25 6.10 7.78
N ALA A 152 14.58 7.19 7.09
CA ALA A 152 15.83 7.33 6.33
C ALA A 152 17.06 7.09 7.22
N GLU A 153 17.03 7.58 8.47
CA GLU A 153 18.14 7.45 9.43
C GLU A 153 18.21 6.07 10.11
N HIS A 154 17.10 5.29 10.10
CA HIS A 154 16.96 4.04 10.87
C HIS A 154 16.69 2.80 10.01
N GLY A 155 17.20 2.74 8.81
CA GLY A 155 17.13 1.56 7.94
C GLY A 155 16.30 1.72 6.66
N GLY A 156 15.89 2.95 6.34
CA GLY A 156 15.27 3.29 5.06
C GLY A 156 13.90 2.62 4.87
N VAL A 157 13.74 1.85 3.80
CA VAL A 157 12.45 1.25 3.42
C VAL A 157 12.21 -0.15 3.99
N GLY A 158 13.28 -0.83 4.38
CA GLY A 158 13.24 -2.22 4.82
C GLY A 158 13.26 -3.24 3.69
N ALA A 159 13.61 -4.47 4.05
CA ALA A 159 13.92 -5.53 3.10
C ALA A 159 12.77 -5.93 2.16
N ALA A 160 11.52 -5.82 2.59
CA ALA A 160 10.37 -6.17 1.77
C ALA A 160 10.22 -5.22 0.57
N ALA A 161 10.29 -3.91 0.81
CA ALA A 161 10.21 -2.91 -0.25
C ALA A 161 11.42 -2.97 -1.21
N GLU A 162 12.63 -3.18 -0.67
CA GLU A 162 13.83 -3.33 -1.50
C GLU A 162 13.75 -4.55 -2.43
N ARG A 163 13.24 -5.69 -1.94
CA ARG A 163 13.07 -6.89 -2.77
C ARG A 163 12.07 -6.63 -3.89
N HIS A 164 10.93 -6.02 -3.57
CA HIS A 164 9.90 -5.67 -4.55
C HIS A 164 10.44 -4.74 -5.64
N ALA A 165 11.18 -3.69 -5.27
CA ALA A 165 11.79 -2.75 -6.21
C ALA A 165 12.82 -3.41 -7.14
N ARG A 166 13.45 -4.51 -6.72
CA ARG A 166 14.42 -5.28 -7.53
C ARG A 166 13.78 -6.38 -8.39
N GLY A 167 12.44 -6.48 -8.42
CA GLY A 167 11.72 -7.53 -9.16
C GLY A 167 11.88 -8.94 -8.55
N GLY A 168 12.20 -9.02 -7.27
CA GLY A 168 12.31 -10.29 -6.53
C GLY A 168 11.00 -10.67 -5.85
N SER A 169 10.50 -11.88 -6.08
CA SER A 169 9.37 -12.41 -5.31
C SER A 169 9.72 -12.45 -3.81
N VAL A 170 8.85 -11.89 -2.98
CA VAL A 170 8.98 -11.95 -1.52
C VAL A 170 8.76 -13.38 -1.06
N PRO A 171 9.68 -14.03 -0.32
CA PRO A 171 9.38 -15.31 0.31
C PRO A 171 8.27 -15.10 1.34
N VAL A 172 7.13 -15.69 1.11
CA VAL A 172 6.02 -15.65 2.08
C VAL A 172 6.34 -16.62 3.20
N ALA A 173 6.41 -16.12 4.44
CA ALA A 173 6.12 -16.97 5.58
C ALA A 173 4.69 -17.51 5.39
N ASP A 174 4.51 -18.82 5.40
CA ASP A 174 3.23 -19.51 5.20
C ASP A 174 2.24 -19.09 6.29
N THR A 175 1.64 -17.92 6.14
CA THR A 175 0.47 -17.53 6.89
C THR A 175 -0.70 -18.22 6.19
N GLY A 176 -1.05 -19.42 6.66
CA GLY A 176 -2.19 -20.18 6.16
C GLY A 176 -3.41 -19.28 5.93
N PRO A 177 -4.38 -19.72 5.12
CA PRO A 177 -5.48 -18.88 4.67
C PRO A 177 -6.11 -18.16 5.85
N ALA A 178 -6.18 -16.82 5.75
CA ALA A 178 -6.88 -16.03 6.75
C ALA A 178 -8.29 -16.62 6.93
N PRO A 179 -8.76 -16.87 8.16
CA PRO A 179 -10.08 -17.42 8.37
C PRO A 179 -11.09 -16.43 7.77
N HIS A 180 -11.75 -16.85 6.68
CA HIS A 180 -12.89 -16.14 6.14
C HIS A 180 -14.04 -16.27 7.15
N GLY A 181 -14.02 -15.41 8.17
CA GLY A 181 -15.18 -15.17 8.99
C GLY A 181 -16.22 -14.48 8.13
N SER A 182 -17.31 -15.19 7.82
CA SER A 182 -18.49 -14.58 7.21
C SER A 182 -18.91 -13.39 8.06
N LEU A 183 -18.73 -12.17 7.53
CA LEU A 183 -19.31 -10.99 8.14
C LEU A 183 -20.82 -11.17 8.25
N PRO A 184 -21.44 -10.92 9.41
CA PRO A 184 -22.89 -10.99 9.54
C PRO A 184 -23.52 -9.97 8.59
N GLN A 185 -24.38 -10.44 7.70
CA GLN A 185 -25.17 -9.60 6.82
C GLN A 185 -26.03 -8.66 7.68
N PRO A 186 -26.07 -7.34 7.41
CA PRO A 186 -26.99 -6.46 8.10
C PRO A 186 -28.43 -6.92 7.81
N ALA A 187 -29.20 -7.14 8.88
CA ALA A 187 -30.61 -7.49 8.77
C ALA A 187 -31.35 -6.36 8.05
N VAL A 188 -31.84 -6.65 6.85
CA VAL A 188 -32.79 -5.78 6.15
C VAL A 188 -34.13 -6.01 6.85
N THR A 189 -34.53 -5.08 7.70
CA THR A 189 -35.88 -5.04 8.26
C THR A 189 -36.84 -4.45 7.21
N PRO A 190 -38.02 -5.07 7.01
CA PRO A 190 -39.00 -4.67 6.00
C PRO A 190 -39.61 -3.29 6.26
#